data_b7fb0287d712c10e81aac062a1efaffb
#
_entry.id   b7fb0287d712c10e81aac062a1efaffb
#
_cell.length_a   1.000
_cell.length_b   1.000
_cell.length_c   1.000
_cell.angle_alpha   90.00
_cell.angle_beta   90.00
_cell.angle_gamma   90.00
#
_symmetry.space_group_name_H-M   'P 1'
#
loop_
_entity.id
_entity.type
_entity.pdbx_description
1 polymer ?
#
loop_
_entity_poly.entity_id
_entity_poly.type
_entity_poly.pdbx_seq_one_letter_code
_entity_poly.pdbx_strand_id
1 'polypeptide(L)'
;MTDAVVVARILREYRLGAVSVRRRYGSVSDTRVGYEFRQRGGRAVLVRAYRADMPLAEQFGGSGAMPVTAWLQGRAATLGWLAAHGYPAPRLVPERTGDPVGVAGPWLTMAATFVPGRALARGQLGLLGAALGRLHALPAPPAYPMPEPEPGPGRGSGAGPPAVGPGLASWHPAAIPAALSRLDAVTALLPGEWRPLQEQFRATLLAIQRAAPGLPRAVVHGDAWPGNAVVTPDGRAALIDWENGGLGLPVVDLGNCLLESHLDPGLPAGQPAAWLIQPDPGRIAAVLDGYTRWRQLSHSEREILPDGVRFATACIGTIHFERALIDGVRGATMDARLARLRNRIAVSQAVADLAAQHLGQPGGRYAEPGRSDITGA
;
A
#
# COMPACT_ATOMS: atom_id res chain seq x y z
N MET A 1 27.32 -13.95 0.47
CA MET A 1 27.52 -13.03 -0.68
C MET A 1 27.64 -11.63 -0.12
N THR A 2 28.58 -10.80 -0.58
CA THR A 2 28.78 -9.42 -0.10
C THR A 2 27.94 -8.42 -0.87
N ASP A 3 27.67 -7.24 -0.30
CA ASP A 3 27.00 -6.12 -0.98
C ASP A 3 27.65 -5.82 -2.34
N ALA A 4 28.97 -5.85 -2.41
CA ALA A 4 29.71 -5.57 -3.64
C ALA A 4 29.37 -6.52 -4.80
N VAL A 5 29.15 -7.80 -4.51
CA VAL A 5 28.77 -8.80 -5.51
C VAL A 5 27.36 -8.56 -6.03
N VAL A 6 26.41 -8.23 -5.12
CA VAL A 6 25.02 -7.89 -5.49
C VAL A 6 25.00 -6.65 -6.36
N VAL A 7 25.68 -5.58 -5.93
CA VAL A 7 25.77 -4.30 -6.66
C VAL A 7 26.39 -4.50 -8.05
N ALA A 8 27.49 -5.27 -8.16
CA ALA A 8 28.13 -5.53 -9.46
C ALA A 8 27.20 -6.25 -10.45
N ARG A 9 26.39 -7.21 -9.95
CA ARG A 9 25.37 -7.88 -10.77
C ARG A 9 24.28 -6.92 -11.21
N ILE A 10 23.72 -6.13 -10.31
CA ILE A 10 22.69 -5.12 -10.62
C ILE A 10 23.19 -4.15 -11.71
N LEU A 11 24.41 -3.63 -11.57
CA LEU A 11 25.01 -2.72 -12.56
C LEU A 11 25.05 -3.34 -13.96
N ARG A 12 25.40 -4.63 -14.03
CA ARG A 12 25.48 -5.36 -15.30
C ARG A 12 24.10 -5.64 -15.88
N GLU A 13 23.17 -6.18 -15.08
CA GLU A 13 21.84 -6.60 -15.56
C GLU A 13 20.99 -5.41 -16.01
N TYR A 14 21.06 -4.28 -15.30
CA TYR A 14 20.33 -3.06 -15.66
C TYR A 14 21.12 -2.08 -16.52
N ARG A 15 22.35 -2.42 -16.96
CA ARG A 15 23.24 -1.54 -17.74
C ARG A 15 23.38 -0.15 -17.11
N LEU A 16 23.48 -0.10 -15.79
CA LEU A 16 23.63 1.15 -15.07
C LEU A 16 25.07 1.62 -15.11
N GLY A 17 25.35 2.64 -15.91
CA GLY A 17 26.61 3.37 -15.88
C GLY A 17 26.67 4.27 -14.64
N ALA A 18 26.52 3.68 -13.44
CA ALA A 18 26.49 4.42 -12.21
C ALA A 18 27.85 4.95 -11.81
N VAL A 19 27.91 6.17 -11.29
CA VAL A 19 29.11 6.78 -10.72
C VAL A 19 29.12 6.77 -9.20
N SER A 20 27.95 6.64 -8.56
CA SER A 20 27.83 6.41 -7.14
C SER A 20 26.71 5.44 -6.82
N VAL A 21 26.91 4.66 -5.76
CA VAL A 21 25.96 3.69 -5.25
C VAL A 21 25.79 3.95 -3.76
N ARG A 22 24.56 4.07 -3.31
CA ARG A 22 24.21 4.22 -1.89
C ARG A 22 23.20 3.15 -1.50
N ARG A 23 23.50 2.38 -0.45
CA ARG A 23 22.49 1.53 0.18
C ARG A 23 21.46 2.43 0.89
N ARG A 24 20.20 2.19 0.63
CA ARG A 24 19.10 2.99 1.22
C ARG A 24 18.50 2.32 2.45
N TYR A 25 18.36 1.00 2.44
CA TYR A 25 17.85 0.22 3.55
C TYR A 25 18.27 -1.25 3.42
N GLY A 26 18.14 -1.98 4.52
CA GLY A 26 18.44 -3.40 4.60
C GLY A 26 19.93 -3.72 4.46
N SER A 27 20.25 -5.00 4.50
CA SER A 27 21.57 -5.58 4.22
C SER A 27 21.42 -6.88 3.46
N VAL A 28 22.53 -7.46 2.97
CA VAL A 28 22.49 -8.76 2.29
C VAL A 28 22.20 -9.94 3.24
N SER A 29 22.18 -9.70 4.54
CA SER A 29 21.69 -10.65 5.55
C SER A 29 20.19 -10.55 5.76
N ASP A 30 19.54 -9.49 5.28
CA ASP A 30 18.11 -9.28 5.42
C ASP A 30 17.34 -9.96 4.28
N THR A 31 16.02 -9.96 4.39
CA THR A 31 15.14 -10.50 3.36
C THR A 31 14.99 -9.58 2.15
N ARG A 32 15.28 -8.29 2.35
CA ARG A 32 15.23 -7.26 1.30
C ARG A 32 16.29 -6.19 1.51
N VAL A 33 16.77 -5.62 0.40
CA VAL A 33 17.74 -4.51 0.40
C VAL A 33 17.46 -3.55 -0.74
N GLY A 34 17.69 -2.26 -0.52
CA GLY A 34 17.51 -1.20 -1.52
C GLY A 34 18.78 -0.42 -1.78
N TYR A 35 19.14 -0.25 -3.06
CA TYR A 35 20.29 0.52 -3.52
C TYR A 35 19.86 1.67 -4.44
N GLU A 36 20.37 2.85 -4.18
CA GLU A 36 20.27 4.01 -5.07
C GLU A 36 21.53 4.09 -5.93
N PHE A 37 21.33 4.11 -7.25
CA PHE A 37 22.36 4.30 -8.25
C PHE A 37 22.20 5.68 -8.89
N ARG A 38 23.24 6.53 -8.80
CA ARG A 38 23.26 7.84 -9.45
C ARG A 38 24.17 7.78 -10.67
N GLN A 39 23.63 8.15 -11.81
CA GLN A 39 24.33 8.21 -13.09
C GLN A 39 24.95 9.60 -13.33
N ARG A 40 25.92 9.69 -14.25
CA ARG A 40 26.36 10.97 -14.79
C ARG A 40 25.16 11.67 -15.44
N GLY A 41 24.96 12.97 -15.11
CA GLY A 41 23.76 13.70 -15.55
C GLY A 41 22.61 13.72 -14.53
N GLY A 42 22.83 13.16 -13.32
CA GLY A 42 21.92 13.33 -12.17
C GLY A 42 20.73 12.37 -12.10
N ARG A 43 20.52 11.52 -13.12
CA ARG A 43 19.46 10.50 -13.08
C ARG A 43 19.75 9.51 -11.95
N ALA A 44 18.75 9.25 -11.12
CA ALA A 44 18.81 8.26 -10.05
C ALA A 44 17.84 7.10 -10.30
N VAL A 45 18.32 5.89 -10.00
CA VAL A 45 17.55 4.66 -10.09
C VAL A 45 17.58 3.97 -8.73
N LEU A 46 16.44 3.60 -8.20
CA LEU A 46 16.31 2.75 -7.03
C LEU A 46 16.13 1.31 -7.49
N VAL A 47 17.02 0.44 -7.06
CA VAL A 47 16.89 -1.01 -7.27
C VAL A 47 16.57 -1.64 -5.92
N ARG A 48 15.47 -2.36 -5.86
CA ARG A 48 15.07 -3.17 -4.72
C ARG A 48 15.36 -4.62 -5.03
N ALA A 49 15.96 -5.31 -4.08
CA ALA A 49 16.28 -6.72 -4.17
C ALA A 49 15.61 -7.47 -3.02
N TYR A 50 15.00 -8.61 -3.35
CA TYR A 50 14.21 -9.47 -2.46
C TYR A 50 14.75 -10.89 -2.53
N ARG A 51 14.84 -11.56 -1.40
CA ARG A 51 15.25 -12.96 -1.33
C ARG A 51 14.22 -13.84 -2.04
N ALA A 52 14.68 -14.55 -3.08
CA ALA A 52 13.82 -15.44 -3.86
C ALA A 52 13.39 -16.70 -3.09
N ASP A 53 14.23 -17.12 -2.15
CA ASP A 53 14.06 -18.32 -1.31
C ASP A 53 13.32 -18.06 0.00
N MET A 54 12.89 -16.82 0.26
CA MET A 54 12.16 -16.45 1.48
C MET A 54 10.69 -16.18 1.17
N PRO A 55 9.74 -16.69 1.96
CA PRO A 55 8.32 -16.41 1.78
C PRO A 55 8.00 -14.91 1.89
N LEU A 56 7.04 -14.45 1.10
CA LEU A 56 6.55 -13.07 1.18
C LEU A 56 6.06 -12.69 2.58
N ALA A 57 5.44 -13.63 3.28
CA ALA A 57 4.99 -13.46 4.65
C ALA A 57 6.12 -13.06 5.62
N GLU A 58 7.32 -13.59 5.44
CA GLU A 58 8.48 -13.21 6.25
C GLU A 58 9.02 -11.84 5.87
N GLN A 59 8.90 -11.46 4.60
CA GLN A 59 9.39 -10.17 4.09
C GLN A 59 8.47 -8.99 4.44
N PHE A 60 7.13 -9.20 4.42
CA PHE A 60 6.14 -8.15 4.56
C PHE A 60 5.11 -8.40 5.67
N GLY A 61 5.20 -9.53 6.37
CA GLY A 61 4.25 -9.88 7.43
C GLY A 61 2.86 -10.30 6.91
N GLY A 62 2.73 -10.54 5.62
CA GLY A 62 1.49 -11.00 4.99
C GLY A 62 1.27 -12.50 5.12
N SER A 63 0.04 -12.91 4.93
CA SER A 63 -0.36 -14.32 4.90
C SER A 63 -0.52 -14.77 3.47
N GLY A 64 0.49 -15.21 2.83
CA GLY A 64 0.26 -15.72 1.50
C GLY A 64 1.38 -16.60 1.00
N ALA A 65 1.02 -17.75 0.45
CA ALA A 65 1.92 -18.63 -0.30
C ALA A 65 2.31 -18.05 -1.68
N MET A 66 2.07 -16.73 -1.91
CA MET A 66 2.40 -16.11 -3.19
C MET A 66 3.93 -16.07 -3.36
N PRO A 67 4.48 -16.63 -4.46
CA PRO A 67 5.87 -16.53 -4.76
C PRO A 67 6.32 -15.07 -4.93
N VAL A 68 7.51 -14.72 -4.44
CA VAL A 68 8.07 -13.36 -4.57
C VAL A 68 8.13 -12.93 -6.03
N THR A 69 8.42 -13.85 -6.96
CA THR A 69 8.42 -13.58 -8.40
C THR A 69 7.06 -13.09 -8.90
N ALA A 70 5.98 -13.80 -8.58
CA ALA A 70 4.64 -13.44 -9.02
C ALA A 70 4.21 -12.09 -8.41
N TRP A 71 4.57 -11.84 -7.15
CA TRP A 71 4.33 -10.56 -6.49
C TRP A 71 5.07 -9.40 -7.20
N LEU A 72 6.35 -9.56 -7.50
CA LEU A 72 7.15 -8.55 -8.22
C LEU A 72 6.61 -8.30 -9.64
N GLN A 73 6.21 -9.35 -10.35
CA GLN A 73 5.58 -9.21 -11.67
C GLN A 73 4.29 -8.39 -11.59
N GLY A 74 3.45 -8.65 -10.59
CA GLY A 74 2.24 -7.85 -10.35
C GLY A 74 2.55 -6.37 -10.05
N ARG A 75 3.62 -6.07 -9.29
CA ARG A 75 4.08 -4.69 -9.02
C ARG A 75 4.62 -4.02 -10.27
N ALA A 76 5.40 -4.75 -11.06
CA ALA A 76 5.89 -4.27 -12.35
C ALA A 76 4.74 -3.95 -13.31
N ALA A 77 3.75 -4.83 -13.39
CA ALA A 77 2.55 -4.60 -14.20
C ALA A 77 1.77 -3.37 -13.72
N THR A 78 1.63 -3.17 -12.40
CA THR A 78 1.00 -1.96 -11.83
C THR A 78 1.74 -0.69 -12.26
N LEU A 79 3.07 -0.63 -12.14
CA LEU A 79 3.86 0.53 -12.57
C LEU A 79 3.80 0.75 -14.08
N GLY A 80 3.80 -0.32 -14.87
CA GLY A 80 3.62 -0.28 -16.33
C GLY A 80 2.25 0.30 -16.69
N TRP A 81 1.20 -0.13 -16.02
CA TRP A 81 -0.16 0.35 -16.22
C TRP A 81 -0.28 1.85 -15.88
N LEU A 82 0.30 2.29 -14.74
CA LEU A 82 0.35 3.70 -14.36
C LEU A 82 1.10 4.55 -15.40
N ALA A 83 2.19 4.01 -15.96
CA ALA A 83 2.95 4.67 -17.02
C ALA A 83 2.11 4.86 -18.28
N ALA A 84 1.38 3.82 -18.70
CA ALA A 84 0.51 3.86 -19.88
C ALA A 84 -0.64 4.87 -19.74
N HIS A 85 -1.10 5.13 -18.50
CA HIS A 85 -2.16 6.10 -18.21
C HIS A 85 -1.63 7.50 -17.82
N GLY A 86 -0.33 7.76 -17.97
CA GLY A 86 0.28 9.06 -17.69
C GLY A 86 0.26 9.46 -16.20
N TYR A 87 0.01 8.52 -15.29
CA TYR A 87 0.02 8.81 -13.85
C TYR A 87 1.46 9.07 -13.37
N PRO A 88 1.71 10.12 -12.55
CA PRO A 88 3.04 10.44 -12.04
C PRO A 88 3.47 9.43 -10.95
N ALA A 89 4.18 8.40 -11.36
CA ALA A 89 4.76 7.36 -10.51
C ALA A 89 6.18 7.04 -10.96
N PRO A 90 6.97 6.32 -10.16
CA PRO A 90 8.25 5.78 -10.59
C PRO A 90 8.11 5.00 -11.90
N ARG A 91 9.07 5.14 -12.82
CA ARG A 91 9.09 4.41 -14.08
C ARG A 91 10.01 3.20 -13.96
N LEU A 92 9.53 2.04 -14.39
CA LEU A 92 10.35 0.84 -14.44
C LEU A 92 11.58 1.06 -15.32
N VAL A 93 12.68 0.52 -14.87
CA VAL A 93 13.91 0.37 -15.65
C VAL A 93 14.05 -1.12 -15.90
N PRO A 94 13.79 -1.61 -17.11
CA PRO A 94 13.90 -3.03 -17.42
C PRO A 94 15.36 -3.47 -17.35
N GLU A 95 15.59 -4.74 -17.07
CA GLU A 95 16.90 -5.33 -17.17
C GLU A 95 17.35 -5.46 -18.64
N ARG A 96 18.55 -5.99 -18.85
CA ARG A 96 19.18 -6.09 -20.17
C ARG A 96 18.38 -6.92 -21.18
N THR A 97 17.62 -7.91 -20.74
CA THR A 97 16.74 -8.74 -21.56
C THR A 97 15.39 -8.09 -21.87
N GLY A 98 15.07 -6.98 -21.21
CA GLY A 98 13.79 -6.32 -21.32
C GLY A 98 12.80 -6.67 -20.19
N ASP A 99 13.14 -7.63 -19.35
CA ASP A 99 12.30 -8.05 -18.24
C ASP A 99 12.22 -6.96 -17.14
N PRO A 100 11.05 -6.73 -16.53
CA PRO A 100 10.93 -5.78 -15.43
C PRO A 100 11.48 -6.32 -14.11
N VAL A 101 11.62 -7.65 -13.98
CA VAL A 101 12.13 -8.35 -12.79
C VAL A 101 13.42 -9.07 -13.14
N GLY A 102 14.51 -8.64 -12.55
CA GLY A 102 15.83 -9.21 -12.78
C GLY A 102 16.22 -10.24 -11.72
N VAL A 103 17.34 -10.94 -12.00
CA VAL A 103 17.90 -11.94 -11.09
C VAL A 103 19.36 -11.61 -10.77
N ALA A 104 19.67 -11.44 -9.48
CA ALA A 104 21.01 -11.18 -8.99
C ALA A 104 21.45 -12.24 -7.94
N GLY A 105 21.72 -13.45 -8.40
CA GLY A 105 21.97 -14.61 -7.52
C GLY A 105 20.70 -15.08 -6.82
N PRO A 106 20.67 -15.15 -5.46
CA PRO A 106 19.47 -15.51 -4.73
C PRO A 106 18.45 -14.35 -4.61
N TRP A 107 18.71 -13.25 -5.30
CA TRP A 107 17.88 -12.05 -5.25
C TRP A 107 17.08 -11.86 -6.53
N LEU A 108 15.80 -11.59 -6.37
CA LEU A 108 14.96 -11.00 -7.41
C LEU A 108 15.03 -9.49 -7.27
N THR A 109 15.17 -8.78 -8.38
CA THR A 109 15.38 -7.33 -8.38
C THR A 109 14.35 -6.62 -9.22
N MET A 110 13.97 -5.43 -8.79
CA MET A 110 13.15 -4.51 -9.58
C MET A 110 13.75 -3.11 -9.49
N ALA A 111 13.95 -2.50 -10.63
CA ALA A 111 14.53 -1.16 -10.75
C ALA A 111 13.49 -0.15 -11.21
N ALA A 112 13.50 1.03 -10.58
CA ALA A 112 12.63 2.14 -10.97
C ALA A 112 13.36 3.48 -10.82
N THR A 113 12.96 4.47 -11.64
CA THR A 113 13.48 5.83 -11.55
C THR A 113 12.95 6.53 -10.30
N PHE A 114 13.72 7.46 -9.76
CA PHE A 114 13.19 8.39 -8.77
C PHE A 114 12.20 9.35 -9.43
N VAL A 115 11.15 9.69 -8.71
CA VAL A 115 10.28 10.82 -9.04
C VAL A 115 10.95 12.07 -8.50
N PRO A 116 11.33 13.05 -9.35
CA PRO A 116 11.93 14.29 -8.88
C PRO A 116 10.89 15.10 -8.10
N GLY A 117 11.30 15.63 -6.95
CA GLY A 117 10.41 16.39 -6.09
C GLY A 117 10.99 16.65 -4.71
N ARG A 118 10.25 17.38 -3.90
CA ARG A 118 10.53 17.62 -2.48
C ARG A 118 9.51 16.88 -1.61
N ALA A 119 9.85 16.62 -0.37
CA ALA A 119 8.91 16.02 0.59
C ALA A 119 7.63 16.85 0.71
N LEU A 120 6.51 16.17 0.91
CA LEU A 120 5.22 16.81 1.14
C LEU A 120 5.24 17.50 2.53
N ALA A 121 4.92 18.78 2.58
CA ALA A 121 4.81 19.51 3.84
C ALA A 121 3.45 19.22 4.53
N ARG A 122 3.39 19.37 5.87
CA ARG A 122 2.18 19.13 6.68
C ARG A 122 0.94 19.87 6.17
N GLY A 123 1.08 21.12 5.71
CA GLY A 123 -0.01 21.93 5.17
C GLY A 123 -0.45 21.56 3.74
N GLN A 124 0.12 20.52 3.13
CA GLN A 124 -0.12 20.14 1.73
C GLN A 124 -0.89 18.83 1.57
N LEU A 125 -1.61 18.38 2.60
CA LEU A 125 -2.39 17.13 2.56
C LEU A 125 -3.46 17.11 1.47
N GLY A 126 -3.97 18.28 1.06
CA GLY A 126 -4.86 18.38 -0.11
C GLY A 126 -4.21 17.92 -1.42
N LEU A 127 -2.88 18.07 -1.56
CA LEU A 127 -2.16 17.53 -2.71
C LEU A 127 -2.07 15.99 -2.66
N LEU A 128 -1.92 15.41 -1.46
CA LEU A 128 -1.95 13.96 -1.24
C LEU A 128 -3.32 13.39 -1.62
N GLY A 129 -4.40 13.99 -1.09
CA GLY A 129 -5.76 13.63 -1.46
C GLY A 129 -6.02 13.74 -2.96
N ALA A 130 -5.55 14.82 -3.61
CA ALA A 130 -5.69 15.01 -5.05
C ALA A 130 -4.89 13.97 -5.86
N ALA A 131 -3.69 13.58 -5.40
CA ALA A 131 -2.93 12.52 -6.05
C ALA A 131 -3.67 11.18 -5.98
N LEU A 132 -4.21 10.83 -4.80
CA LEU A 132 -4.98 9.62 -4.60
C LEU A 132 -6.29 9.63 -5.39
N GLY A 133 -7.02 10.76 -5.40
CA GLY A 133 -8.24 10.92 -6.19
C GLY A 133 -8.00 10.76 -7.68
N ARG A 134 -6.90 11.32 -8.23
CA ARG A 134 -6.50 11.11 -9.63
C ARG A 134 -6.18 9.64 -9.92
N LEU A 135 -5.51 8.95 -8.99
CA LEU A 135 -5.22 7.52 -9.13
C LEU A 135 -6.51 6.71 -9.27
N HIS A 136 -7.45 6.93 -8.36
CA HIS A 136 -8.70 6.18 -8.30
C HIS A 136 -9.72 6.59 -9.38
N ALA A 137 -9.51 7.72 -10.05
CA ALA A 137 -10.30 8.15 -11.20
C ALA A 137 -9.81 7.54 -12.52
N LEU A 138 -8.67 6.88 -12.54
CA LEU A 138 -8.20 6.19 -13.75
C LEU A 138 -9.15 5.03 -14.09
N PRO A 139 -9.28 4.65 -15.38
CA PRO A 139 -10.09 3.52 -15.78
C PRO A 139 -9.71 2.28 -14.96
N ALA A 140 -10.70 1.47 -14.59
CA ALA A 140 -10.35 0.20 -13.95
C ALA A 140 -9.56 -0.67 -14.93
N PRO A 141 -8.46 -1.31 -14.53
CA PRO A 141 -7.81 -2.28 -15.39
C PRO A 141 -8.82 -3.41 -15.70
N PRO A 142 -8.75 -4.00 -16.90
CA PRO A 142 -9.58 -5.15 -17.22
C PRO A 142 -9.42 -6.19 -16.13
N ALA A 143 -10.54 -6.85 -15.77
CA ALA A 143 -10.53 -7.86 -14.72
C ALA A 143 -9.44 -8.89 -15.04
N TYR A 144 -8.43 -8.94 -14.18
CA TYR A 144 -7.39 -9.95 -14.29
C TYR A 144 -7.98 -11.26 -13.76
N PRO A 145 -8.00 -12.34 -14.55
CA PRO A 145 -8.34 -13.65 -14.01
C PRO A 145 -7.34 -13.95 -12.88
N MET A 146 -7.85 -14.16 -11.67
CA MET A 146 -7.00 -14.68 -10.59
C MET A 146 -6.31 -15.92 -11.14
N PRO A 147 -4.96 -16.03 -10.99
CA PRO A 147 -4.30 -17.27 -11.33
C PRO A 147 -4.98 -18.38 -10.52
N GLU A 148 -5.58 -19.35 -11.21
CA GLU A 148 -6.04 -20.55 -10.52
C GLU A 148 -4.84 -21.15 -9.78
N PRO A 149 -5.03 -21.66 -8.55
CA PRO A 149 -3.96 -22.32 -7.83
C PRO A 149 -3.40 -23.41 -8.78
N GLU A 150 -2.12 -23.35 -9.08
CA GLU A 150 -1.45 -24.26 -10.01
C GLU A 150 -1.78 -25.70 -9.64
N PRO A 151 -2.38 -26.50 -10.52
CA PRO A 151 -2.41 -27.93 -10.32
C PRO A 151 -0.96 -28.41 -10.32
N GLY A 152 -0.60 -29.19 -9.33
CA GLY A 152 0.74 -29.65 -9.03
C GLY A 152 1.62 -30.07 -10.23
N PRO A 153 2.92 -30.32 -10.03
CA PRO A 153 3.94 -30.32 -11.07
C PRO A 153 3.66 -31.34 -12.17
N GLY A 154 3.28 -30.86 -13.32
CA GLY A 154 3.09 -31.68 -14.53
C GLY A 154 2.19 -31.05 -15.56
N ARG A 155 2.72 -30.13 -16.38
CA ARG A 155 2.49 -30.05 -17.84
C ARG A 155 3.17 -28.78 -18.38
N GLY A 156 4.23 -28.98 -19.13
CA GLY A 156 4.77 -27.94 -20.00
C GLY A 156 3.74 -27.66 -21.11
N SER A 157 3.28 -26.43 -21.21
CA SER A 157 2.64 -25.89 -22.39
C SER A 157 3.41 -24.66 -22.84
N GLY A 158 3.94 -24.67 -24.05
CA GLY A 158 4.71 -23.62 -24.67
C GLY A 158 3.89 -22.39 -25.10
N ALA A 159 2.99 -21.92 -24.23
CA ALA A 159 2.36 -20.62 -24.37
C ALA A 159 3.25 -19.60 -23.68
N GLY A 160 3.62 -18.52 -24.40
CA GLY A 160 4.36 -17.39 -23.82
C GLY A 160 3.68 -16.89 -22.53
N PRO A 161 4.42 -16.20 -21.66
CA PRO A 161 3.86 -15.75 -20.37
C PRO A 161 2.61 -14.94 -20.64
N PRO A 162 1.49 -15.23 -19.95
CA PRO A 162 0.26 -14.45 -20.08
C PRO A 162 0.57 -13.00 -19.71
N ALA A 163 -0.05 -12.05 -20.40
CA ALA A 163 0.09 -10.64 -20.09
C ALA A 163 -0.31 -10.42 -18.62
N VAL A 164 0.68 -10.14 -17.76
CA VAL A 164 0.47 -9.98 -16.32
C VAL A 164 -0.15 -8.60 -16.08
N GLY A 165 -1.40 -8.57 -15.64
CA GLY A 165 -2.07 -7.33 -15.20
C GLY A 165 -1.59 -6.86 -13.81
N PRO A 166 -2.07 -5.70 -13.32
CA PRO A 166 -1.77 -5.23 -11.98
C PRO A 166 -2.08 -6.29 -10.92
N GLY A 167 -1.12 -6.59 -10.04
CA GLY A 167 -1.31 -7.51 -8.92
C GLY A 167 -2.33 -6.97 -7.92
N LEU A 168 -2.74 -7.82 -6.95
CA LEU A 168 -3.61 -7.37 -5.87
C LEU A 168 -2.84 -6.47 -4.89
N ALA A 169 -3.49 -5.42 -4.40
CA ALA A 169 -2.95 -4.57 -3.34
C ALA A 169 -2.82 -5.36 -2.02
N SER A 170 -1.91 -4.92 -1.14
CA SER A 170 -1.69 -5.58 0.16
C SER A 170 -2.96 -5.61 1.03
N TRP A 171 -3.81 -4.61 0.93
CA TRP A 171 -5.08 -4.50 1.66
C TRP A 171 -6.29 -4.90 0.79
N HIS A 172 -6.10 -5.86 -0.12
CA HIS A 172 -7.20 -6.36 -0.93
C HIS A 172 -8.14 -7.23 -0.10
N PRO A 173 -9.48 -7.19 -0.34
CA PRO A 173 -10.45 -8.03 0.39
C PRO A 173 -10.15 -9.54 0.35
N ALA A 174 -9.40 -10.03 -0.63
CA ALA A 174 -8.96 -11.42 -0.68
C ALA A 174 -8.06 -11.83 0.51
N ALA A 175 -7.50 -10.87 1.25
CA ALA A 175 -6.74 -11.14 2.48
C ALA A 175 -7.64 -11.37 3.72
N ILE A 176 -8.95 -11.05 3.64
CA ILE A 176 -9.88 -11.13 4.78
C ILE A 176 -10.00 -12.56 5.34
N PRO A 177 -10.20 -13.63 4.52
CA PRO A 177 -10.31 -14.98 5.06
C PRO A 177 -9.09 -15.38 5.91
N ALA A 178 -7.89 -15.03 5.45
CA ALA A 178 -6.68 -15.30 6.21
C ALA A 178 -6.58 -14.47 7.50
N ALA A 179 -7.02 -13.21 7.48
CA ALA A 179 -7.06 -12.37 8.68
C ALA A 179 -8.07 -12.90 9.70
N LEU A 180 -9.23 -13.36 9.27
CA LEU A 180 -10.24 -13.99 10.13
C LEU A 180 -9.73 -15.31 10.73
N SER A 181 -9.07 -16.16 9.92
CA SER A 181 -8.45 -17.40 10.38
C SER A 181 -7.41 -17.15 11.49
N ARG A 182 -6.59 -16.09 11.35
CA ARG A 182 -5.66 -15.69 12.41
C ARG A 182 -6.37 -15.27 13.70
N LEU A 183 -7.45 -14.50 13.60
CA LEU A 183 -8.24 -14.13 14.77
C LEU A 183 -8.82 -15.36 15.47
N ASP A 184 -9.29 -16.35 14.71
CA ASP A 184 -9.80 -17.60 15.27
C ASP A 184 -8.70 -18.38 15.99
N ALA A 185 -7.53 -18.51 15.37
CA ALA A 185 -6.40 -19.22 15.93
C ALA A 185 -5.88 -18.62 17.27
N VAL A 186 -5.97 -17.30 17.44
CA VAL A 186 -5.52 -16.63 18.67
C VAL A 186 -6.61 -16.49 19.73
N THR A 187 -7.87 -16.79 19.44
CA THR A 187 -9.02 -16.49 20.32
C THR A 187 -8.86 -17.07 21.73
N ALA A 188 -8.42 -18.33 21.85
CA ALA A 188 -8.23 -18.98 23.13
C ALA A 188 -7.00 -18.48 23.91
N LEU A 189 -6.04 -17.90 23.21
CA LEU A 189 -4.76 -17.44 23.75
C LEU A 189 -4.78 -15.94 24.12
N LEU A 190 -5.79 -15.21 23.62
CA LEU A 190 -5.81 -13.76 23.75
C LEU A 190 -6.18 -13.34 25.18
N PRO A 191 -5.36 -12.49 25.85
CA PRO A 191 -5.72 -11.92 27.14
C PRO A 191 -7.05 -11.18 27.08
N GLY A 192 -7.83 -11.24 28.18
CA GLY A 192 -9.19 -10.71 28.24
C GLY A 192 -9.30 -9.23 27.84
N GLU A 193 -8.29 -8.44 28.13
CA GLU A 193 -8.21 -7.02 27.78
C GLU A 193 -8.15 -6.73 26.27
N TRP A 194 -7.77 -7.72 25.45
CA TRP A 194 -7.68 -7.61 24.00
C TRP A 194 -8.91 -8.15 23.26
N ARG A 195 -9.81 -8.85 23.97
CA ARG A 195 -11.02 -9.42 23.35
C ARG A 195 -11.93 -8.38 22.69
N PRO A 196 -12.22 -7.21 23.29
CA PRO A 196 -13.01 -6.19 22.63
C PRO A 196 -12.40 -5.71 21.30
N LEU A 197 -11.08 -5.65 21.23
CA LEU A 197 -10.36 -5.28 19.98
C LEU A 197 -10.42 -6.39 18.94
N GLN A 198 -10.34 -7.64 19.34
CA GLN A 198 -10.53 -8.78 18.45
C GLN A 198 -11.90 -8.75 17.81
N GLU A 199 -12.95 -8.50 18.60
CA GLU A 199 -14.32 -8.36 18.10
C GLU A 199 -14.48 -7.19 17.15
N GLN A 200 -13.87 -6.05 17.45
CA GLN A 200 -13.84 -4.88 16.56
C GLN A 200 -13.14 -5.18 15.25
N PHE A 201 -11.98 -5.86 15.27
CA PHE A 201 -11.28 -6.26 14.06
C PHE A 201 -12.12 -7.20 13.20
N ARG A 202 -12.76 -8.20 13.85
CA ARG A 202 -13.67 -9.12 13.15
C ARG A 202 -14.85 -8.38 12.53
N ALA A 203 -15.47 -7.47 13.24
CA ALA A 203 -16.60 -6.67 12.74
C ALA A 203 -16.18 -5.85 11.50
N THR A 204 -15.04 -5.15 11.56
CA THR A 204 -14.49 -4.37 10.45
C THR A 204 -14.17 -5.25 9.22
N LEU A 205 -13.49 -6.39 9.42
CA LEU A 205 -13.17 -7.33 8.33
C LEU A 205 -14.43 -7.83 7.64
N LEU A 206 -15.44 -8.24 8.43
CA LEU A 206 -16.71 -8.73 7.91
C LEU A 206 -17.55 -7.64 7.23
N ALA A 207 -17.49 -6.38 7.71
CA ALA A 207 -18.17 -5.25 7.07
C ALA A 207 -17.60 -5.01 5.66
N ILE A 208 -16.28 -4.92 5.53
CA ILE A 208 -15.61 -4.78 4.23
C ILE A 208 -15.88 -5.98 3.32
N GLN A 209 -15.83 -7.21 3.86
CA GLN A 209 -16.12 -8.43 3.08
C GLN A 209 -17.52 -8.41 2.46
N ARG A 210 -18.52 -8.01 3.25
CA ARG A 210 -19.91 -7.92 2.77
C ARG A 210 -20.12 -6.81 1.74
N ALA A 211 -19.46 -5.66 1.93
CA ALA A 211 -19.60 -4.52 1.03
C ALA A 211 -18.81 -4.68 -0.28
N ALA A 212 -17.68 -5.38 -0.26
CA ALA A 212 -16.73 -5.47 -1.37
C ALA A 212 -17.31 -5.86 -2.74
N PRO A 213 -18.31 -6.75 -2.87
CA PRO A 213 -18.90 -7.06 -4.17
C PRO A 213 -19.61 -5.87 -4.85
N GLY A 214 -20.17 -4.95 -4.08
CA GLY A 214 -20.89 -3.76 -4.56
C GLY A 214 -20.01 -2.50 -4.66
N LEU A 215 -18.74 -2.57 -4.27
CA LEU A 215 -17.85 -1.43 -4.28
C LEU A 215 -17.02 -1.37 -5.58
N PRO A 216 -16.71 -0.16 -6.07
CA PRO A 216 -15.84 0.00 -7.22
C PRO A 216 -14.43 -0.52 -6.94
N ARG A 217 -13.76 -0.98 -7.98
CA ARG A 217 -12.36 -1.42 -7.94
C ARG A 217 -11.51 -0.52 -8.82
N ALA A 218 -10.29 -0.24 -8.37
CA ALA A 218 -9.31 0.55 -9.10
C ALA A 218 -7.89 0.06 -8.75
N VAL A 219 -6.90 0.60 -9.44
CA VAL A 219 -5.53 0.54 -8.93
C VAL A 219 -5.43 1.46 -7.73
N VAL A 220 -4.96 0.93 -6.62
CA VAL A 220 -4.77 1.63 -5.35
C VAL A 220 -3.31 1.63 -4.97
N HIS A 221 -2.89 2.57 -4.12
CA HIS A 221 -1.50 2.66 -3.65
C HIS A 221 -1.20 1.69 -2.51
N GLY A 222 -2.16 1.48 -1.60
CA GLY A 222 -2.05 0.57 -0.46
C GLY A 222 -1.20 1.09 0.71
N ASP A 223 -0.51 2.23 0.55
CA ASP A 223 0.31 2.86 1.60
C ASP A 223 0.46 4.37 1.34
N ALA A 224 -0.64 5.03 0.99
CA ALA A 224 -0.65 6.46 0.69
C ALA A 224 -0.62 7.30 1.97
N TRP A 225 0.55 7.88 2.27
CA TRP A 225 0.75 8.77 3.39
C TRP A 225 1.78 9.87 3.04
N PRO A 226 1.92 10.94 3.85
CA PRO A 226 2.81 12.06 3.51
C PRO A 226 4.27 11.67 3.21
N GLY A 227 4.79 10.62 3.87
CA GLY A 227 6.14 10.11 3.63
C GLY A 227 6.31 9.39 2.29
N ASN A 228 5.22 8.90 1.70
CA ASN A 228 5.17 8.23 0.40
C ASN A 228 4.65 9.15 -0.71
N ALA A 229 4.72 10.47 -0.51
CA ALA A 229 4.36 11.47 -1.50
C ALA A 229 5.47 12.52 -1.68
N VAL A 230 5.72 12.92 -2.92
CA VAL A 230 6.62 14.01 -3.27
C VAL A 230 5.88 15.06 -4.05
N VAL A 231 6.20 16.34 -3.79
CA VAL A 231 5.70 17.46 -4.59
C VAL A 231 6.65 17.65 -5.76
N THR A 232 6.16 17.38 -6.95
CA THR A 232 6.88 17.49 -8.21
C THR A 232 7.13 18.95 -8.60
N PRO A 233 8.08 19.25 -9.52
CA PRO A 233 8.39 20.64 -9.91
C PRO A 233 7.19 21.42 -10.45
N ASP A 234 6.16 20.76 -11.01
CA ASP A 234 4.92 21.36 -11.47
C ASP A 234 3.88 21.59 -10.35
N GLY A 235 4.28 21.39 -9.08
CA GLY A 235 3.47 21.66 -7.89
C GLY A 235 2.42 20.59 -7.56
N ARG A 236 2.36 19.49 -8.29
CA ARG A 236 1.46 18.36 -8.00
C ARG A 236 2.13 17.36 -7.07
N ALA A 237 1.33 16.57 -6.34
CA ALA A 237 1.87 15.42 -5.64
C ALA A 237 1.91 14.18 -6.54
N ALA A 238 3.00 13.41 -6.40
CA ALA A 238 3.18 12.08 -6.96
C ALA A 238 3.39 11.08 -5.82
N LEU A 239 2.75 9.92 -5.92
CA LEU A 239 2.92 8.83 -4.97
C LEU A 239 4.15 8.00 -5.34
N ILE A 240 4.93 7.64 -4.31
CA ILE A 240 6.13 6.81 -4.41
C ILE A 240 5.97 5.61 -3.48
N ASP A 241 6.87 4.62 -3.59
CA ASP A 241 6.84 3.40 -2.77
C ASP A 241 5.61 2.51 -3.00
N TRP A 242 5.53 1.96 -4.21
CA TRP A 242 4.41 1.15 -4.71
C TRP A 242 4.47 -0.34 -4.29
N GLU A 243 5.19 -0.70 -3.23
CA GLU A 243 5.30 -2.10 -2.79
C GLU A 243 3.93 -2.70 -2.39
N ASN A 244 3.03 -1.88 -1.89
CA ASN A 244 1.68 -2.28 -1.47
C ASN A 244 0.60 -2.05 -2.54
N GLY A 245 0.95 -1.39 -3.66
CA GLY A 245 0.01 -1.00 -4.69
C GLY A 245 -0.50 -2.16 -5.55
N GLY A 246 -1.64 -1.99 -6.18
CA GLY A 246 -2.26 -2.99 -7.06
C GLY A 246 -3.76 -2.80 -7.18
N LEU A 247 -4.47 -3.80 -7.65
CA LEU A 247 -5.93 -3.78 -7.72
C LEU A 247 -6.52 -3.86 -6.30
N GLY A 248 -7.45 -2.96 -5.97
CA GLY A 248 -8.05 -2.91 -4.64
C GLY A 248 -9.34 -2.10 -4.59
N LEU A 249 -9.78 -1.78 -3.38
CA LEU A 249 -10.94 -0.93 -3.11
C LEU A 249 -10.48 0.51 -2.83
N PRO A 250 -10.85 1.50 -3.65
CA PRO A 250 -10.52 2.91 -3.43
C PRO A 250 -10.87 3.42 -2.04
N VAL A 251 -12.00 2.99 -1.48
CA VAL A 251 -12.45 3.40 -0.15
C VAL A 251 -11.53 2.92 0.97
N VAL A 252 -10.94 1.73 0.83
CA VAL A 252 -9.96 1.20 1.80
C VAL A 252 -8.65 1.96 1.71
N ASP A 253 -8.18 2.26 0.51
CA ASP A 253 -6.96 3.04 0.29
C ASP A 253 -7.11 4.49 0.78
N LEU A 254 -8.25 5.12 0.51
CA LEU A 254 -8.59 6.44 1.04
C LEU A 254 -8.67 6.40 2.58
N GLY A 255 -9.32 5.38 3.16
CA GLY A 255 -9.40 5.20 4.60
C GLY A 255 -8.02 5.07 5.25
N ASN A 256 -7.13 4.27 4.66
CA ASN A 256 -5.75 4.17 5.12
C ASN A 256 -5.00 5.52 4.96
N CYS A 257 -5.19 6.24 3.86
CA CYS A 257 -4.60 7.55 3.65
C CYS A 257 -5.06 8.58 4.72
N LEU A 258 -6.33 8.58 5.06
CA LEU A 258 -6.89 9.43 6.14
C LEU A 258 -6.23 9.11 7.48
N LEU A 259 -6.10 7.84 7.83
CA LEU A 259 -5.43 7.40 9.04
C LEU A 259 -3.95 7.78 9.03
N GLU A 260 -3.21 7.41 7.99
CA GLU A 260 -1.77 7.64 7.87
C GLU A 260 -1.42 9.14 7.73
N SER A 261 -2.36 9.98 7.33
CA SER A 261 -2.18 11.44 7.34
C SER A 261 -1.97 12.00 8.75
N HIS A 262 -2.32 11.23 9.81
CA HIS A 262 -2.11 11.57 11.21
C HIS A 262 -0.81 10.99 11.77
N LEU A 263 -0.05 10.24 10.99
CA LEU A 263 1.32 9.86 11.32
C LEU A 263 2.24 11.07 11.12
N ASP A 264 2.96 11.44 12.16
CA ASP A 264 3.90 12.56 12.10
C ASP A 264 5.31 12.06 11.71
N PRO A 265 5.76 12.33 10.48
CA PRO A 265 7.12 11.99 10.05
C PRO A 265 8.14 13.01 10.57
N GLY A 266 7.70 14.10 11.20
CA GLY A 266 8.52 15.28 11.55
C GLY A 266 9.30 15.17 12.85
N LEU A 267 9.53 13.95 13.35
CA LEU A 267 10.42 13.73 14.48
C LEU A 267 11.89 13.82 14.04
N PRO A 268 12.80 14.22 14.93
CA PRO A 268 14.23 14.23 14.63
C PRO A 268 14.70 12.91 14.06
N ALA A 269 15.71 12.94 13.19
CA ALA A 269 16.27 11.76 12.56
C ALA A 269 16.62 10.70 13.63
N GLY A 270 16.12 9.48 13.46
CA GLY A 270 16.31 8.36 14.38
C GLY A 270 15.18 8.13 15.39
N GLN A 271 14.20 9.03 15.47
CA GLN A 271 12.98 8.75 16.25
C GLN A 271 11.93 8.06 15.37
N PRO A 272 11.22 7.03 15.89
CA PRO A 272 10.15 6.38 15.14
C PRO A 272 9.01 7.39 14.94
N ALA A 273 8.42 7.37 13.73
CA ALA A 273 7.20 8.12 13.45
C ALA A 273 6.13 7.80 14.49
N ALA A 274 5.44 8.83 15.00
CA ALA A 274 4.42 8.70 16.01
C ALA A 274 3.07 9.16 15.47
N TRP A 275 2.01 8.49 15.90
CA TRP A 275 0.64 8.92 15.63
C TRP A 275 0.30 10.15 16.45
N LEU A 276 -0.41 11.09 15.86
CA LEU A 276 -1.00 12.19 16.61
C LEU A 276 -2.02 11.62 17.61
N ILE A 277 -1.88 12.00 18.87
CA ILE A 277 -2.77 11.51 19.95
C ILE A 277 -4.20 11.99 19.72
N GLN A 278 -4.36 13.18 19.15
CA GLN A 278 -5.66 13.74 18.80
C GLN A 278 -5.75 13.93 17.29
N PRO A 279 -6.63 13.21 16.58
CA PRO A 279 -6.91 13.42 15.18
C PRO A 279 -7.37 14.85 14.90
N ASP A 280 -6.87 15.38 13.80
CA ASP A 280 -7.12 16.77 13.37
C ASP A 280 -8.19 16.78 12.26
N PRO A 281 -9.38 17.35 12.48
CA PRO A 281 -10.43 17.49 11.46
C PRO A 281 -9.95 18.24 10.21
N GLY A 282 -9.03 19.21 10.36
CA GLY A 282 -8.49 19.95 9.23
C GLY A 282 -7.66 19.06 8.29
N ARG A 283 -6.95 18.06 8.82
CA ARG A 283 -6.22 17.07 8.01
C ARG A 283 -7.18 16.19 7.21
N ILE A 284 -8.27 15.75 7.85
CA ILE A 284 -9.32 14.94 7.21
C ILE A 284 -9.96 15.74 6.08
N ALA A 285 -10.39 16.97 6.36
CA ALA A 285 -10.98 17.86 5.37
C ALA A 285 -10.02 18.09 4.18
N ALA A 286 -8.74 18.39 4.46
CA ALA A 286 -7.76 18.63 3.40
C ALA A 286 -7.59 17.41 2.47
N VAL A 287 -7.50 16.21 3.02
CA VAL A 287 -7.39 14.97 2.21
C VAL A 287 -8.67 14.74 1.42
N LEU A 288 -9.85 14.81 2.05
CA LEU A 288 -11.13 14.56 1.40
C LEU A 288 -11.43 15.60 0.31
N ASP A 289 -11.20 16.89 0.59
CA ASP A 289 -11.39 17.96 -0.39
C ASP A 289 -10.44 17.82 -1.60
N GLY A 290 -9.20 17.43 -1.33
CA GLY A 290 -8.24 17.13 -2.39
C GLY A 290 -8.70 15.96 -3.26
N TYR A 291 -9.14 14.89 -2.63
CA TYR A 291 -9.59 13.66 -3.28
C TYR A 291 -10.82 13.88 -4.16
N THR A 292 -11.84 14.54 -3.62
CA THR A 292 -13.14 14.71 -4.27
C THR A 292 -13.15 15.69 -5.44
N ARG A 293 -12.08 16.48 -5.61
CA ARG A 293 -11.85 17.25 -6.85
C ARG A 293 -11.67 16.36 -8.08
N TRP A 294 -11.28 15.11 -7.89
CA TRP A 294 -10.97 14.17 -8.96
C TRP A 294 -11.92 12.99 -9.02
N ARG A 295 -12.40 12.53 -7.86
CA ARG A 295 -13.28 11.37 -7.77
C ARG A 295 -14.28 11.54 -6.62
N GLN A 296 -15.56 11.54 -6.96
CA GLN A 296 -16.63 11.55 -5.97
C GLN A 296 -16.78 10.15 -5.33
N LEU A 297 -17.10 10.12 -4.04
CA LEU A 297 -17.48 8.90 -3.36
C LEU A 297 -18.94 8.55 -3.64
N SER A 298 -19.22 7.32 -4.03
CA SER A 298 -20.58 6.79 -4.09
C SER A 298 -21.22 6.76 -2.70
N HIS A 299 -22.54 6.58 -2.65
CA HIS A 299 -23.24 6.41 -1.38
C HIS A 299 -22.65 5.25 -0.56
N SER A 300 -22.50 4.08 -1.17
CA SER A 300 -21.94 2.89 -0.52
C SER A 300 -20.50 3.11 -0.03
N GLU A 301 -19.69 3.89 -0.76
CA GLU A 301 -18.34 4.20 -0.30
C GLU A 301 -18.34 5.15 0.90
N ARG A 302 -19.26 6.12 0.94
CA ARG A 302 -19.40 7.01 2.10
C ARG A 302 -19.83 6.24 3.35
N GLU A 303 -20.78 5.32 3.23
CA GLU A 303 -21.24 4.48 4.33
C GLU A 303 -20.14 3.58 4.90
N ILE A 304 -19.32 2.98 4.03
CA ILE A 304 -18.29 2.02 4.45
C ILE A 304 -16.93 2.67 4.76
N LEU A 305 -16.73 3.97 4.48
CA LEU A 305 -15.44 4.65 4.71
C LEU A 305 -14.94 4.53 6.15
N PRO A 306 -15.77 4.61 7.20
CA PRO A 306 -15.31 4.39 8.59
C PRO A 306 -14.64 3.02 8.78
N ASP A 307 -15.19 1.97 8.20
CA ASP A 307 -14.57 0.64 8.22
C ASP A 307 -13.33 0.59 7.32
N GLY A 308 -13.32 1.30 6.20
CA GLY A 308 -12.14 1.50 5.36
C GLY A 308 -10.96 2.09 6.14
N VAL A 309 -11.20 3.08 7.00
CA VAL A 309 -10.18 3.67 7.90
C VAL A 309 -9.61 2.63 8.88
N ARG A 310 -10.45 1.76 9.44
CA ARG A 310 -10.05 0.75 10.43
C ARG A 310 -9.43 -0.49 9.79
N PHE A 311 -9.66 -0.73 8.51
CA PHE A 311 -9.37 -2.00 7.85
C PHE A 311 -7.88 -2.39 7.88
N ALA A 312 -6.98 -1.48 7.49
CA ALA A 312 -5.54 -1.75 7.54
C ALA A 312 -5.06 -2.03 8.98
N THR A 313 -5.64 -1.32 9.97
CA THR A 313 -5.35 -1.54 11.39
C THR A 313 -5.81 -2.92 11.85
N ALA A 314 -6.99 -3.37 11.42
CA ALA A 314 -7.49 -4.71 11.72
C ALA A 314 -6.57 -5.79 11.11
N CYS A 315 -6.21 -5.67 9.83
CA CYS A 315 -5.29 -6.61 9.19
C CYS A 315 -3.93 -6.70 9.87
N ILE A 316 -3.31 -5.56 10.20
CA ILE A 316 -2.03 -5.49 10.91
C ILE A 316 -2.17 -6.09 12.31
N GLY A 317 -3.28 -5.80 13.01
CA GLY A 317 -3.56 -6.32 14.35
C GLY A 317 -3.60 -7.83 14.38
N THR A 318 -4.23 -8.49 13.41
CA THR A 318 -4.28 -9.96 13.33
C THR A 318 -2.89 -10.58 13.21
N ILE A 319 -2.01 -9.97 12.40
CA ILE A 319 -0.63 -10.43 12.23
C ILE A 319 0.17 -10.26 13.53
N HIS A 320 -0.01 -9.15 14.24
CA HIS A 320 0.70 -8.92 15.50
C HIS A 320 0.26 -9.89 16.60
N PHE A 321 -1.06 -10.19 16.66
CA PHE A 321 -1.57 -11.18 17.62
C PHE A 321 -1.03 -12.58 17.32
N GLU A 322 -1.05 -13.02 16.06
CA GLU A 322 -0.50 -14.30 15.65
C GLU A 322 0.98 -14.43 16.06
N ARG A 323 1.80 -13.44 15.69
CA ARG A 323 3.24 -13.43 16.01
C ARG A 323 3.51 -13.43 17.51
N ALA A 324 2.75 -12.69 18.29
CA ALA A 324 2.95 -12.61 19.72
C ALA A 324 2.50 -13.87 20.46
N LEU A 325 1.40 -14.50 20.04
CA LEU A 325 0.72 -15.54 20.79
C LEU A 325 0.99 -16.94 20.25
N ILE A 326 1.13 -17.12 18.95
CA ILE A 326 1.37 -18.41 18.30
C ILE A 326 2.86 -18.60 18.02
N ASP A 327 3.50 -17.66 17.31
CA ASP A 327 4.92 -17.79 16.97
C ASP A 327 5.84 -17.53 18.17
N GLY A 328 5.28 -17.09 19.29
CA GLY A 328 6.04 -16.86 20.53
C GLY A 328 7.06 -15.73 20.44
N VAL A 329 6.93 -14.82 19.45
CA VAL A 329 7.84 -13.68 19.30
C VAL A 329 7.67 -12.75 20.49
N ARG A 330 8.67 -12.71 21.36
CA ARG A 330 8.69 -11.94 22.61
C ARG A 330 9.75 -10.85 22.57
N GLY A 331 9.71 -9.98 23.58
CA GLY A 331 10.73 -8.96 23.86
C GLY A 331 10.34 -7.56 23.43
N ALA A 332 11.23 -6.61 23.72
CA ALA A 332 10.98 -5.15 23.59
C ALA A 332 10.42 -4.71 22.24
N THR A 333 10.82 -5.38 21.16
CA THR A 333 10.31 -5.07 19.81
C THR A 333 8.83 -5.46 19.66
N MET A 334 8.39 -6.59 20.21
CA MET A 334 6.99 -7.01 20.14
C MET A 334 6.12 -6.14 21.06
N ASP A 335 6.59 -5.86 22.27
CA ASP A 335 5.89 -4.97 23.22
C ASP A 335 5.71 -3.57 22.62
N ALA A 336 6.73 -3.03 21.95
CA ALA A 336 6.64 -1.77 21.24
C ALA A 336 5.68 -1.82 20.04
N ARG A 337 5.56 -2.96 19.36
CA ARG A 337 4.58 -3.15 18.27
C ARG A 337 3.16 -3.20 18.80
N LEU A 338 2.91 -3.91 19.88
CA LEU A 338 1.60 -3.97 20.53
C LEU A 338 1.19 -2.62 21.12
N ALA A 339 2.11 -1.89 21.74
CA ALA A 339 1.86 -0.53 22.22
C ALA A 339 1.50 0.43 21.07
N ARG A 340 2.22 0.35 19.96
CA ARG A 340 1.90 1.13 18.74
C ARG A 340 0.55 0.71 18.14
N LEU A 341 0.22 -0.57 18.19
CA LEU A 341 -1.08 -1.06 17.73
C LEU A 341 -2.23 -0.46 18.55
N ARG A 342 -2.11 -0.41 19.87
CA ARG A 342 -3.12 0.24 20.75
C ARG A 342 -3.34 1.70 20.36
N ASN A 343 -2.25 2.45 20.17
CA ASN A 343 -2.34 3.86 19.74
C ASN A 343 -2.97 3.98 18.34
N ARG A 344 -2.54 3.17 17.38
CA ARG A 344 -3.12 3.15 16.02
C ARG A 344 -4.62 2.86 16.04
N ILE A 345 -5.09 1.95 16.91
CA ILE A 345 -6.51 1.61 17.06
C ILE A 345 -7.30 2.83 17.52
N ALA A 346 -6.84 3.48 18.59
CA ALA A 346 -7.51 4.67 19.14
C ALA A 346 -7.60 5.80 18.10
N VAL A 347 -6.51 6.05 17.39
CA VAL A 347 -6.47 7.06 16.31
C VAL A 347 -7.38 6.65 15.15
N SER A 348 -7.38 5.37 14.74
CA SER A 348 -8.24 4.91 13.64
C SER A 348 -9.73 5.04 13.94
N GLN A 349 -10.13 4.81 15.19
CA GLN A 349 -11.51 5.02 15.61
C GLN A 349 -11.90 6.50 15.50
N ALA A 350 -11.11 7.39 16.09
CA ALA A 350 -11.41 8.82 16.08
C ALA A 350 -11.34 9.44 14.66
N VAL A 351 -10.41 8.99 13.79
CA VAL A 351 -10.36 9.41 12.38
C VAL A 351 -11.60 8.92 11.63
N ALA A 352 -12.06 7.69 11.88
CA ALA A 352 -13.25 7.15 11.25
C ALA A 352 -14.50 7.97 11.62
N ASP A 353 -14.65 8.33 12.90
CA ASP A 353 -15.78 9.11 13.40
C ASP A 353 -15.78 10.54 12.82
N LEU A 354 -14.62 11.19 12.76
CA LEU A 354 -14.46 12.51 12.15
C LEU A 354 -14.70 12.49 10.64
N ALA A 355 -14.26 11.45 9.92
CA ALA A 355 -14.52 11.31 8.51
C ALA A 355 -16.03 11.14 8.21
N ALA A 356 -16.73 10.33 9.02
CA ALA A 356 -18.18 10.19 8.93
C ALA A 356 -18.91 11.51 9.18
N GLN A 357 -18.52 12.26 10.22
CA GLN A 357 -19.07 13.58 10.52
C GLN A 357 -18.85 14.57 9.36
N HIS A 358 -17.65 14.63 8.81
CA HIS A 358 -17.33 15.52 7.67
C HIS A 358 -18.21 15.24 6.45
N LEU A 359 -18.42 13.95 6.12
CA LEU A 359 -19.26 13.54 4.98
C LEU A 359 -20.77 13.71 5.23
N GLY A 360 -21.23 13.73 6.50
CA GLY A 360 -22.62 13.90 6.90
C GLY A 360 -23.06 15.36 7.06
N GLN A 361 -22.16 16.35 6.99
CA GLN A 361 -22.53 17.76 7.18
C GLN A 361 -23.33 18.30 5.99
N PRO A 362 -24.53 18.87 6.21
CA PRO A 362 -25.28 19.55 5.16
C PRO A 362 -24.52 20.82 4.72
N GLY A 363 -24.26 20.94 3.44
CA GLY A 363 -23.51 22.07 2.87
C GLY A 363 -22.04 21.79 2.55
N GLY A 364 -21.51 20.63 2.90
CA GLY A 364 -20.28 20.11 2.30
C GLY A 364 -20.50 19.95 0.78
N ARG A 365 -19.44 20.10 -0.04
CA ARG A 365 -19.47 19.96 -1.53
C ARG A 365 -19.91 18.56 -2.01
N TYR A 366 -20.48 17.78 -1.14
CA TYR A 366 -20.96 16.41 -1.29
C TYR A 366 -22.49 16.28 -1.41
N ALA A 367 -23.24 17.42 -1.44
CA ALA A 367 -24.66 17.38 -1.75
C ALA A 367 -24.85 16.74 -3.15
N GLU A 368 -25.71 15.74 -3.23
CA GLU A 368 -26.04 15.11 -4.52
C GLU A 368 -26.44 16.20 -5.50
N PRO A 369 -25.95 16.14 -6.78
CA PRO A 369 -26.48 16.99 -7.81
C PRO A 369 -27.98 16.69 -7.88
N GLY A 370 -28.81 17.70 -7.52
CA GLY A 370 -30.25 17.57 -7.41
C GLY A 370 -30.80 16.85 -8.65
N ARG A 371 -31.63 15.84 -8.44
CA ARG A 371 -32.57 15.37 -9.46
C ARG A 371 -33.30 16.60 -9.92
N SER A 372 -32.95 17.12 -11.10
CA SER A 372 -33.77 18.05 -11.79
C SER A 372 -35.07 17.32 -12.09
N ASP A 373 -36.13 17.67 -11.40
CA ASP A 373 -37.50 17.30 -11.76
C ASP A 373 -37.74 17.75 -13.22
N ILE A 374 -37.57 16.80 -14.13
CA ILE A 374 -38.14 16.92 -15.46
C ILE A 374 -39.59 16.43 -15.35
N THR A 375 -40.45 17.25 -14.72
CA THR A 375 -41.89 17.19 -14.90
C THR A 375 -42.32 18.53 -15.46
N GLY A 376 -42.74 18.53 -16.69
CA GLY A 376 -43.50 19.68 -17.16
C GLY A 376 -43.42 19.99 -18.65
N ALA A 377 -44.45 19.57 -19.34
CA ALA A 377 -45.02 20.00 -20.61
C ALA A 377 -44.39 19.46 -21.89
#